data_1aaa259dcafd91fe5a793add2fb5108c
#
_entry.id   1aaa259dcafd91fe5a793add2fb5108c
#
_cell.length_a   1.000
_cell.length_b   1.000
_cell.length_c   1.000
_cell.angle_alpha   90.00
_cell.angle_beta   90.00
_cell.angle_gamma   90.00
#
_symmetry.space_group_name_H-M   'P 1'
#
loop_
_entity.id
_entity.type
_entity.pdbx_description
1 polymer ?
#
loop_
_entity_poly.entity_id
_entity_poly.type
_entity_poly.pdbx_seq_one_letter_code
_entity_poly.pdbx_strand_id
1 'polypeptide(L)'
;MVSNKFIFYGSLLLLAVPTIPMHAAQVPSAFNEAVKYHRAGKLKEAIAAYDRAIKADPKAAGAYVGRGSALAKTGQYESAIKDYDEALRLNLNLADAYYLRGNAHNELKQYAGAVKDYDEALRRNPKFGEAYFNRGVAFYRLGQLERSIQDFNQAQKINPKDPEVYAQRGMAQRRLGNQEQAVSDYGEAIKLNPKNAETFNNRANAYSLLGKYEQAVKDYDEAVKLDSKNGRIYANRGAIKLRQKKIEEAHKDFKTALQLDPTLKTRLEPLMAAQPSPGQQ
;
A
#
# COMPACT_ATOMS: atom_id res chain seq x y z
N MET A 1 -6.33 12.60 4.96
CA MET A 1 -6.30 11.15 5.22
C MET A 1 -5.92 10.48 3.92
N VAL A 2 -4.69 9.96 3.83
CA VAL A 2 -4.31 9.13 2.69
C VAL A 2 -5.17 7.88 2.78
N SER A 3 -5.96 7.60 1.74
CA SER A 3 -6.76 6.37 1.66
C SER A 3 -5.82 5.19 1.87
N ASN A 4 -6.00 4.47 2.98
CA ASN A 4 -5.32 3.22 3.29
C ASN A 4 -5.89 2.10 2.42
N LYS A 5 -5.81 2.25 1.10
CA LYS A 5 -5.86 1.08 0.25
C LYS A 5 -4.45 0.49 0.26
N PHE A 6 -4.15 -0.30 1.30
CA PHE A 6 -3.16 -1.33 1.13
C PHE A 6 -3.65 -2.15 -0.05
N ILE A 7 -2.93 -2.06 -1.15
CA ILE A 7 -3.10 -2.99 -2.23
C ILE A 7 -2.67 -4.31 -1.64
N PHE A 8 -3.64 -5.10 -1.17
CA PHE A 8 -3.44 -6.53 -1.13
C PHE A 8 -3.05 -6.85 -2.56
N TYR A 9 -1.75 -7.02 -2.80
CA TYR A 9 -1.32 -7.73 -3.99
C TYR A 9 -2.04 -9.07 -3.89
N GLY A 10 -3.22 -9.09 -4.48
CA GLY A 10 -3.97 -10.28 -4.76
C GLY A 10 -3.31 -11.08 -5.88
N SER A 11 -1.98 -11.13 -5.90
CA SER A 11 -1.35 -12.33 -6.40
C SER A 11 -1.94 -13.41 -5.52
N LEU A 12 -2.86 -14.14 -6.11
CA LEU A 12 -3.23 -15.46 -5.68
C LEU A 12 -1.88 -16.15 -5.40
N LEU A 13 -1.36 -15.97 -4.15
CA LEU A 13 -0.38 -16.89 -3.66
C LEU A 13 -1.12 -18.22 -3.82
N LEU A 14 -0.87 -18.88 -4.93
CA LEU A 14 -1.01 -20.31 -4.97
C LEU A 14 -0.21 -20.70 -3.73
N LEU A 15 -0.93 -20.94 -2.62
CA LEU A 15 -0.36 -21.64 -1.51
C LEU A 15 0.27 -22.86 -2.20
N ALA A 16 1.59 -22.78 -2.42
CA ALA A 16 2.35 -23.96 -2.68
C ALA A 16 2.00 -24.79 -1.46
N VAL A 17 1.08 -25.73 -1.65
CA VAL A 17 0.70 -26.70 -0.63
C VAL A 17 2.04 -27.31 -0.30
N PRO A 18 2.59 -27.06 0.92
CA PRO A 18 3.82 -27.72 1.28
C PRO A 18 3.53 -29.20 1.02
N THR A 19 4.41 -29.86 0.29
CA THR A 19 4.35 -31.32 0.07
C THR A 19 4.49 -31.93 1.45
N ILE A 20 3.35 -32.15 2.12
CA ILE A 20 3.25 -32.80 3.42
C ILE A 20 3.53 -34.26 3.16
N PRO A 21 4.50 -34.90 3.84
CA PRO A 21 4.67 -36.34 3.75
C PRO A 21 3.36 -37.01 4.13
N MET A 22 2.92 -37.92 3.26
CA MET A 22 1.71 -38.69 3.36
C MET A 22 1.70 -39.58 4.62
N HIS A 23 1.11 -39.08 5.70
CA HIS A 23 0.67 -39.92 6.82
C HIS A 23 -0.55 -39.30 7.48
N ALA A 24 -1.74 -39.62 6.98
CA ALA A 24 -3.01 -39.82 7.66
C ALA A 24 -4.17 -39.66 6.64
N ALA A 25 -4.82 -40.75 6.37
CA ALA A 25 -5.88 -40.84 5.33
C ALA A 25 -7.23 -40.19 5.67
N GLN A 26 -7.34 -39.30 6.65
CA GLN A 26 -8.61 -38.68 7.04
C GLN A 26 -8.62 -37.16 7.32
N VAL A 27 -7.48 -36.48 7.30
CA VAL A 27 -7.38 -35.01 7.41
C VAL A 27 -7.58 -34.29 6.05
N PRO A 28 -7.50 -34.94 4.86
CA PRO A 28 -7.57 -34.28 3.57
C PRO A 28 -8.91 -33.63 3.25
N SER A 29 -10.05 -34.14 3.78
CA SER A 29 -11.36 -33.68 3.29
C SER A 29 -11.71 -32.27 3.82
N ALA A 30 -11.62 -32.03 5.13
CA ALA A 30 -11.99 -30.75 5.72
C ALA A 30 -11.01 -29.63 5.33
N PHE A 31 -9.69 -29.92 5.28
CA PHE A 31 -8.69 -28.97 4.83
C PHE A 31 -8.86 -28.62 3.33
N ASN A 32 -9.04 -29.62 2.48
CA ASN A 32 -9.27 -29.40 1.05
C ASN A 32 -10.58 -28.63 0.79
N GLU A 33 -11.61 -28.92 1.54
CA GLU A 33 -12.88 -28.19 1.51
C GLU A 33 -12.65 -26.71 1.93
N ALA A 34 -11.91 -26.47 3.02
CA ALA A 34 -11.57 -25.13 3.46
C ALA A 34 -10.79 -24.33 2.41
N VAL A 35 -9.80 -24.95 1.77
CA VAL A 35 -9.04 -24.34 0.66
C VAL A 35 -9.96 -24.02 -0.51
N LYS A 36 -10.90 -24.91 -0.85
CA LYS A 36 -11.89 -24.66 -1.91
C LYS A 36 -12.78 -23.47 -1.59
N TYR A 37 -13.32 -23.38 -0.37
CA TYR A 37 -14.12 -22.23 0.06
C TYR A 37 -13.30 -20.94 0.08
N HIS A 38 -12.06 -21.00 0.57
CA HIS A 38 -11.18 -19.85 0.63
C HIS A 38 -10.89 -19.29 -0.80
N ARG A 39 -10.58 -20.17 -1.76
CA ARG A 39 -10.37 -19.80 -3.18
C ARG A 39 -11.63 -19.23 -3.82
N ALA A 40 -12.81 -19.71 -3.43
CA ALA A 40 -14.10 -19.20 -3.89
C ALA A 40 -14.54 -17.90 -3.21
N GLY A 41 -13.73 -17.32 -2.29
CA GLY A 41 -14.07 -16.12 -1.55
C GLY A 41 -15.16 -16.34 -0.45
N LYS A 42 -15.56 -17.58 -0.22
CA LYS A 42 -16.53 -17.97 0.82
C LYS A 42 -15.82 -18.06 2.19
N LEU A 43 -15.45 -16.88 2.71
CA LEU A 43 -14.53 -16.81 3.86
C LEU A 43 -15.12 -17.36 5.15
N LYS A 44 -16.43 -17.21 5.40
CA LYS A 44 -17.09 -17.77 6.59
C LYS A 44 -17.09 -19.30 6.56
N GLU A 45 -17.43 -19.87 5.42
CA GLU A 45 -17.40 -21.32 5.19
C GLU A 45 -15.98 -21.87 5.25
N ALA A 46 -15.00 -21.11 4.74
CA ALA A 46 -13.59 -21.48 4.84
C ALA A 46 -13.12 -21.56 6.28
N ILE A 47 -13.44 -20.56 7.12
CA ILE A 47 -13.10 -20.53 8.55
C ILE A 47 -13.68 -21.75 9.24
N ALA A 48 -14.98 -22.03 9.06
CA ALA A 48 -15.64 -23.18 9.67
C ALA A 48 -15.04 -24.53 9.22
N ALA A 49 -14.61 -24.62 7.97
CA ALA A 49 -13.95 -25.84 7.46
C ALA A 49 -12.52 -25.98 8.01
N TYR A 50 -11.76 -24.88 8.14
CA TYR A 50 -10.47 -24.90 8.83
C TYR A 50 -10.61 -25.26 10.32
N ASP A 51 -11.67 -24.80 11.01
CA ASP A 51 -11.96 -25.21 12.39
C ASP A 51 -12.11 -26.73 12.49
N ARG A 52 -12.85 -27.36 11.56
CA ARG A 52 -12.97 -28.81 11.51
C ARG A 52 -11.63 -29.50 11.24
N ALA A 53 -10.82 -28.95 10.35
CA ALA A 53 -9.49 -29.49 10.05
C ALA A 53 -8.55 -29.41 11.26
N ILE A 54 -8.54 -28.29 11.98
CA ILE A 54 -7.75 -28.09 13.20
C ILE A 54 -8.22 -29.00 14.32
N LYS A 55 -9.55 -29.21 14.47
CA LYS A 55 -10.11 -30.14 15.46
C LYS A 55 -9.69 -31.58 15.16
N ALA A 56 -9.62 -31.95 13.88
CA ALA A 56 -9.19 -33.28 13.45
C ALA A 56 -7.68 -33.50 13.60
N ASP A 57 -6.88 -32.47 13.32
CA ASP A 57 -5.44 -32.48 13.53
C ASP A 57 -4.96 -31.13 14.12
N PRO A 58 -4.82 -31.04 15.45
CA PRO A 58 -4.33 -29.82 16.10
C PRO A 58 -2.86 -29.46 15.76
N LYS A 59 -2.13 -30.33 15.03
CA LYS A 59 -0.74 -30.08 14.59
C LYS A 59 -0.66 -29.66 13.12
N ALA A 60 -1.77 -29.51 12.44
CA ALA A 60 -1.82 -29.07 11.04
C ALA A 60 -1.50 -27.57 10.90
N ALA A 61 -0.24 -27.19 10.92
CA ALA A 61 0.20 -25.79 10.80
C ALA A 61 -0.44 -25.07 9.60
N GLY A 62 -0.61 -25.76 8.46
CA GLY A 62 -1.26 -25.21 7.26
C GLY A 62 -2.72 -24.83 7.47
N ALA A 63 -3.45 -25.51 8.36
CA ALA A 63 -4.83 -25.19 8.66
C ALA A 63 -4.95 -23.88 9.46
N TYR A 64 -4.03 -23.65 10.40
CA TYR A 64 -3.93 -22.38 11.12
C TYR A 64 -3.55 -21.23 10.18
N VAL A 65 -2.56 -21.41 9.29
CA VAL A 65 -2.22 -20.39 8.28
C VAL A 65 -3.43 -20.07 7.40
N GLY A 66 -4.16 -21.09 6.95
CA GLY A 66 -5.35 -20.94 6.12
C GLY A 66 -6.48 -20.20 6.84
N ARG A 67 -6.77 -20.56 8.10
CA ARG A 67 -7.80 -19.89 8.91
C ARG A 67 -7.39 -18.45 9.21
N GLY A 68 -6.15 -18.21 9.64
CA GLY A 68 -5.61 -16.89 9.86
C GLY A 68 -5.71 -16.00 8.64
N SER A 69 -5.41 -16.54 7.44
CA SER A 69 -5.58 -15.79 6.19
C SER A 69 -7.05 -15.47 5.88
N ALA A 70 -7.98 -16.36 6.13
CA ALA A 70 -9.40 -16.09 5.98
C ALA A 70 -9.91 -15.05 6.99
N LEU A 71 -9.45 -15.13 8.25
CA LEU A 71 -9.75 -14.16 9.30
C LEU A 71 -9.21 -12.77 8.94
N ALA A 72 -7.95 -12.66 8.47
CA ALA A 72 -7.36 -11.40 8.06
C ALA A 72 -8.14 -10.75 6.91
N LYS A 73 -8.60 -11.53 5.92
CA LYS A 73 -9.45 -11.05 4.82
C LYS A 73 -10.82 -10.53 5.28
N THR A 74 -11.29 -10.95 6.44
CA THR A 74 -12.53 -10.45 7.06
C THR A 74 -12.28 -9.34 8.08
N GLY A 75 -11.03 -8.83 8.18
CA GLY A 75 -10.64 -7.76 9.07
C GLY A 75 -10.38 -8.19 10.53
N GLN A 76 -10.37 -9.50 10.82
CA GLN A 76 -10.16 -10.05 12.16
C GLN A 76 -8.66 -10.28 12.41
N TYR A 77 -7.86 -9.21 12.40
CA TYR A 77 -6.40 -9.27 12.40
C TYR A 77 -5.81 -9.85 13.68
N GLU A 78 -6.37 -9.54 14.86
CA GLU A 78 -5.89 -10.08 16.13
C GLU A 78 -6.12 -11.60 16.22
N SER A 79 -7.23 -12.09 15.69
CA SER A 79 -7.50 -13.52 15.61
C SER A 79 -6.58 -14.22 14.59
N ALA A 80 -6.32 -13.56 13.47
CA ALA A 80 -5.39 -14.06 12.47
C ALA A 80 -3.97 -14.18 13.03
N ILE A 81 -3.51 -13.20 13.82
CA ILE A 81 -2.19 -13.24 14.49
C ILE A 81 -2.07 -14.47 15.40
N LYS A 82 -3.11 -14.76 16.20
CA LYS A 82 -3.10 -15.96 17.08
C LYS A 82 -2.96 -17.25 16.28
N ASP A 83 -3.61 -17.32 15.13
CA ASP A 83 -3.49 -18.49 14.25
C ASP A 83 -2.09 -18.60 13.63
N TYR A 84 -1.51 -17.50 13.20
CA TYR A 84 -0.13 -17.49 12.69
C TYR A 84 0.88 -17.82 13.79
N ASP A 85 0.65 -17.37 15.03
CA ASP A 85 1.48 -17.71 16.18
C ASP A 85 1.47 -19.23 16.41
N GLU A 86 0.31 -19.86 16.35
CA GLU A 86 0.20 -21.30 16.52
C GLU A 86 0.82 -22.07 15.35
N ALA A 87 0.63 -21.60 14.11
CA ALA A 87 1.27 -22.17 12.94
C ALA A 87 2.80 -22.12 13.06
N LEU A 88 3.35 -20.99 13.52
CA LEU A 88 4.78 -20.78 13.72
C LEU A 88 5.34 -21.56 14.90
N ARG A 89 4.55 -21.77 15.97
CA ARG A 89 4.93 -22.67 17.07
C ARG A 89 5.08 -24.11 16.58
N LEU A 90 4.21 -24.53 15.66
CA LEU A 90 4.24 -25.87 15.08
C LEU A 90 5.35 -26.03 14.02
N ASN A 91 5.63 -24.99 13.24
CA ASN A 91 6.68 -25.00 12.23
C ASN A 91 7.29 -23.59 12.06
N LEU A 92 8.49 -23.41 12.60
CA LEU A 92 9.23 -22.14 12.53
C LEU A 92 9.77 -21.79 11.13
N ASN A 93 9.70 -22.68 10.15
CA ASN A 93 10.27 -22.46 8.82
C ASN A 93 9.25 -21.91 7.80
N LEU A 94 8.07 -21.50 8.26
CA LEU A 94 7.00 -20.97 7.40
C LEU A 94 7.24 -19.50 7.08
N ALA A 95 8.00 -19.18 6.03
CA ALA A 95 8.22 -17.79 5.58
C ALA A 95 6.91 -17.05 5.33
N ASP A 96 5.93 -17.72 4.71
CA ASP A 96 4.61 -17.16 4.43
C ASP A 96 3.82 -16.83 5.70
N ALA A 97 3.93 -17.63 6.76
CA ALA A 97 3.23 -17.36 8.02
C ALA A 97 3.79 -16.09 8.71
N TYR A 98 5.10 -15.90 8.70
CA TYR A 98 5.71 -14.65 9.16
C TYR A 98 5.25 -13.47 8.31
N TYR A 99 5.30 -13.60 6.98
CA TYR A 99 4.84 -12.54 6.08
C TYR A 99 3.36 -12.15 6.33
N LEU A 100 2.49 -13.14 6.47
CA LEU A 100 1.06 -12.90 6.72
C LEU A 100 0.80 -12.31 8.11
N ARG A 101 1.55 -12.72 9.14
CA ARG A 101 1.48 -12.11 10.46
C ARG A 101 1.98 -10.68 10.44
N GLY A 102 3.07 -10.42 9.72
CA GLY A 102 3.58 -9.07 9.47
C GLY A 102 2.55 -8.17 8.78
N ASN A 103 1.82 -8.70 7.79
CA ASN A 103 0.71 -7.96 7.16
C ASN A 103 -0.40 -7.64 8.17
N ALA A 104 -0.79 -8.59 9.02
CA ALA A 104 -1.80 -8.37 10.05
C ALA A 104 -1.35 -7.32 11.08
N HIS A 105 -0.08 -7.35 11.52
CA HIS A 105 0.50 -6.30 12.36
C HIS A 105 0.48 -4.93 11.67
N ASN A 106 0.78 -4.89 10.37
CA ASN A 106 0.77 -3.66 9.59
C ASN A 106 -0.62 -3.03 9.50
N GLU A 107 -1.66 -3.84 9.29
CA GLU A 107 -3.07 -3.38 9.30
C GLU A 107 -3.48 -2.81 10.65
N LEU A 108 -2.99 -3.39 11.74
CA LEU A 108 -3.15 -2.89 13.10
C LEU A 108 -2.22 -1.70 13.41
N LYS A 109 -1.45 -1.20 12.42
CA LYS A 109 -0.46 -0.12 12.57
C LYS A 109 0.67 -0.45 13.57
N GLN A 110 0.87 -1.70 13.84
CA GLN A 110 1.95 -2.22 14.69
C GLN A 110 3.22 -2.41 13.85
N TYR A 111 3.71 -1.31 13.24
CA TYR A 111 4.76 -1.34 12.22
C TYR A 111 6.07 -1.98 12.68
N ALA A 112 6.45 -1.79 13.95
CA ALA A 112 7.64 -2.42 14.50
C ALA A 112 7.51 -3.95 14.60
N GLY A 113 6.32 -4.46 14.92
CA GLY A 113 6.00 -5.89 14.88
C GLY A 113 6.03 -6.44 13.46
N ALA A 114 5.43 -5.69 12.53
CA ALA A 114 5.44 -6.04 11.11
C ALA A 114 6.88 -6.17 10.56
N VAL A 115 7.78 -5.22 10.89
CA VAL A 115 9.18 -5.27 10.47
C VAL A 115 9.86 -6.54 10.97
N LYS A 116 9.69 -6.91 12.26
CA LYS A 116 10.28 -8.15 12.82
C LYS A 116 9.82 -9.38 12.06
N ASP A 117 8.54 -9.45 11.72
CA ASP A 117 7.97 -10.58 11.00
C ASP A 117 8.46 -10.63 9.54
N TYR A 118 8.55 -9.49 8.86
CA TYR A 118 9.14 -9.45 7.52
C TYR A 118 10.63 -9.80 7.53
N ASP A 119 11.39 -9.42 8.56
CA ASP A 119 12.78 -9.82 8.75
C ASP A 119 12.90 -11.35 8.81
N GLU A 120 12.01 -12.02 9.58
CA GLU A 120 11.97 -13.46 9.69
C GLU A 120 11.53 -14.14 8.38
N ALA A 121 10.58 -13.57 7.66
CA ALA A 121 10.16 -14.05 6.35
C ALA A 121 11.32 -13.98 5.34
N LEU A 122 12.03 -12.85 5.29
CA LEU A 122 13.14 -12.61 4.38
C LEU A 122 14.40 -13.43 4.72
N ARG A 123 14.61 -13.73 6.01
CA ARG A 123 15.70 -14.64 6.43
C ARG A 123 15.48 -16.05 5.87
N ARG A 124 14.21 -16.49 5.74
CA ARG A 124 13.85 -17.80 5.19
C ARG A 124 13.73 -17.79 3.68
N ASN A 125 13.23 -16.71 3.11
CA ASN A 125 13.09 -16.53 1.67
C ASN A 125 13.66 -15.16 1.24
N PRO A 126 14.97 -15.08 0.93
CA PRO A 126 15.62 -13.83 0.50
C PRO A 126 15.15 -13.29 -0.84
N LYS A 127 14.31 -14.03 -1.58
CA LYS A 127 13.72 -13.60 -2.86
C LYS A 127 12.25 -13.20 -2.73
N PHE A 128 11.75 -13.00 -1.51
CA PHE A 128 10.37 -12.64 -1.26
C PHE A 128 10.13 -11.13 -1.50
N GLY A 129 9.89 -10.76 -2.76
CA GLY A 129 9.76 -9.36 -3.20
C GLY A 129 8.69 -8.59 -2.45
N GLU A 130 7.53 -9.22 -2.21
CA GLU A 130 6.41 -8.62 -1.48
C GLU A 130 6.77 -8.35 0.00
N ALA A 131 7.61 -9.18 0.61
CA ALA A 131 8.06 -8.94 1.97
C ALA A 131 9.02 -7.75 2.05
N TYR A 132 9.93 -7.58 1.08
CA TYR A 132 10.71 -6.35 0.97
C TYR A 132 9.82 -5.13 0.78
N PHE A 133 8.86 -5.20 -0.16
CA PHE A 133 7.95 -4.09 -0.41
C PHE A 133 7.20 -3.68 0.86
N ASN A 134 6.56 -4.63 1.54
CA ASN A 134 5.75 -4.35 2.74
C ASN A 134 6.62 -3.92 3.93
N ARG A 135 7.85 -4.45 4.09
CA ARG A 135 8.79 -3.96 5.09
C ARG A 135 9.24 -2.53 4.78
N GLY A 136 9.49 -2.22 3.50
CA GLY A 136 9.76 -0.86 3.04
C GLY A 136 8.64 0.11 3.38
N VAL A 137 7.37 -0.29 3.19
CA VAL A 137 6.20 0.49 3.61
C VAL A 137 6.17 0.65 5.13
N ALA A 138 6.43 -0.40 5.90
CA ALA A 138 6.47 -0.33 7.36
C ALA A 138 7.59 0.61 7.85
N PHE A 139 8.80 0.57 7.25
CA PHE A 139 9.88 1.52 7.53
C PHE A 139 9.49 2.97 7.20
N TYR A 140 8.82 3.20 6.07
CA TYR A 140 8.30 4.52 5.72
C TYR A 140 7.33 5.05 6.78
N ARG A 141 6.43 4.21 7.29
CA ARG A 141 5.48 4.58 8.36
C ARG A 141 6.18 4.89 9.69
N LEU A 142 7.28 4.20 9.97
CA LEU A 142 8.15 4.47 11.13
C LEU A 142 9.07 5.68 10.93
N GLY A 143 9.09 6.33 9.77
CA GLY A 143 9.97 7.44 9.45
C GLY A 143 11.42 7.03 9.13
N GLN A 144 11.71 5.74 8.98
CA GLN A 144 13.02 5.18 8.65
C GLN A 144 13.21 5.17 7.12
N LEU A 145 13.33 6.36 6.54
CA LEU A 145 13.20 6.56 5.09
C LEU A 145 14.31 5.88 4.28
N GLU A 146 15.54 5.92 4.75
CA GLU A 146 16.68 5.27 4.08
C GLU A 146 16.52 3.76 4.02
N ARG A 147 16.06 3.13 5.11
CA ARG A 147 15.77 1.68 5.14
C ARG A 147 14.60 1.32 4.21
N SER A 148 13.59 2.17 4.18
CA SER A 148 12.45 2.04 3.28
C SER A 148 12.92 2.01 1.81
N ILE A 149 13.78 2.97 1.42
CA ILE A 149 14.35 3.06 0.06
C ILE A 149 15.18 1.81 -0.27
N GLN A 150 16.00 1.33 0.67
CA GLN A 150 16.78 0.10 0.50
C GLN A 150 15.88 -1.10 0.20
N ASP A 151 14.79 -1.24 0.92
CA ASP A 151 13.84 -2.33 0.72
C ASP A 151 13.09 -2.21 -0.61
N PHE A 152 12.65 -1.01 -1.00
CA PHE A 152 12.07 -0.81 -2.33
C PHE A 152 13.07 -1.08 -3.46
N ASN A 153 14.36 -0.83 -3.26
CA ASN A 153 15.40 -1.21 -4.21
C ASN A 153 15.51 -2.73 -4.36
N GLN A 154 15.36 -3.50 -3.28
CA GLN A 154 15.35 -4.97 -3.37
C GLN A 154 14.06 -5.47 -4.04
N ALA A 155 12.90 -4.92 -3.67
CA ALA A 155 11.62 -5.25 -4.31
C ALA A 155 11.67 -4.98 -5.83
N GLN A 156 12.23 -3.84 -6.25
CA GLN A 156 12.44 -3.49 -7.67
C GLN A 156 13.33 -4.50 -8.42
N LYS A 157 14.43 -4.95 -7.79
CA LYS A 157 15.32 -5.95 -8.43
C LYS A 157 14.60 -7.28 -8.68
N ILE A 158 13.68 -7.65 -7.79
CA ILE A 158 12.90 -8.89 -7.89
C ILE A 158 11.76 -8.71 -8.89
N ASN A 159 11.03 -7.60 -8.81
CA ASN A 159 9.92 -7.27 -9.71
C ASN A 159 10.10 -5.86 -10.33
N PRO A 160 10.85 -5.73 -11.43
CA PRO A 160 11.15 -4.45 -12.05
C PRO A 160 9.97 -3.81 -12.80
N LYS A 161 8.86 -4.54 -12.97
CA LYS A 161 7.67 -4.05 -13.70
C LYS A 161 6.52 -3.65 -12.78
N ASP A 162 6.76 -3.57 -11.49
CA ASP A 162 5.74 -3.18 -10.53
C ASP A 162 5.72 -1.65 -10.35
N PRO A 163 4.68 -0.94 -10.84
CA PRO A 163 4.61 0.51 -10.73
C PRO A 163 4.53 1.01 -9.29
N GLU A 164 3.98 0.19 -8.38
CA GLU A 164 3.78 0.59 -6.99
C GLU A 164 5.12 0.69 -6.24
N VAL A 165 6.07 -0.18 -6.55
CA VAL A 165 7.42 -0.13 -5.96
C VAL A 165 8.09 1.22 -6.25
N TYR A 166 8.00 1.68 -7.50
CA TYR A 166 8.54 3.00 -7.88
C TYR A 166 7.77 4.13 -7.22
N ALA A 167 6.43 4.07 -7.20
CA ALA A 167 5.61 5.10 -6.58
C ALA A 167 5.92 5.26 -5.08
N GLN A 168 6.02 4.16 -4.34
CA GLN A 168 6.33 4.17 -2.90
C GLN A 168 7.78 4.62 -2.64
N ARG A 169 8.75 4.20 -3.47
CA ARG A 169 10.12 4.70 -3.35
C ARG A 169 10.20 6.20 -3.63
N GLY A 170 9.49 6.69 -4.66
CA GLY A 170 9.36 8.12 -4.94
C GLY A 170 8.77 8.90 -3.77
N MET A 171 7.78 8.35 -3.07
CA MET A 171 7.24 8.96 -1.85
C MET A 171 8.29 9.04 -0.73
N ALA A 172 9.07 7.98 -0.53
CA ALA A 172 10.14 7.95 0.46
C ALA A 172 11.25 8.94 0.10
N GLN A 173 11.69 8.97 -1.17
CA GLN A 173 12.68 9.93 -1.68
C GLN A 173 12.22 11.38 -1.48
N ARG A 174 10.97 11.69 -1.86
CA ARG A 174 10.42 13.04 -1.68
C ARG A 174 10.39 13.46 -0.22
N ARG A 175 10.03 12.56 0.71
CA ARG A 175 9.99 12.86 2.14
C ARG A 175 11.39 13.04 2.73
N LEU A 176 12.39 12.37 2.17
CA LEU A 176 13.81 12.52 2.53
C LEU A 176 14.44 13.81 1.96
N GLY A 177 13.75 14.51 1.05
CA GLY A 177 14.25 15.72 0.40
C GLY A 177 14.90 15.48 -0.96
N ASN A 178 14.93 14.26 -1.46
CA ASN A 178 15.54 13.88 -2.74
C ASN A 178 14.52 14.04 -3.88
N GLN A 179 14.19 15.28 -4.24
CA GLN A 179 13.08 15.58 -5.15
C GLN A 179 13.32 15.08 -6.59
N GLU A 180 14.55 15.17 -7.09
CA GLU A 180 14.90 14.69 -8.42
C GLU A 180 14.73 13.18 -8.55
N GLN A 181 15.18 12.44 -7.55
CA GLN A 181 15.00 10.97 -7.49
C GLN A 181 13.53 10.62 -7.41
N ALA A 182 12.74 11.36 -6.63
CA ALA A 182 11.30 11.17 -6.56
C ALA A 182 10.62 11.38 -7.92
N VAL A 183 10.99 12.44 -8.65
CA VAL A 183 10.48 12.70 -10.01
C VAL A 183 10.84 11.56 -10.96
N SER A 184 12.06 11.04 -10.90
CA SER A 184 12.50 9.90 -11.71
C SER A 184 11.66 8.65 -11.39
N ASP A 185 11.49 8.32 -10.11
CA ASP A 185 10.73 7.17 -9.66
C ASP A 185 9.24 7.26 -10.07
N TYR A 186 8.60 8.40 -9.85
CA TYR A 186 7.23 8.61 -10.33
C TYR A 186 7.15 8.55 -11.86
N GLY A 187 8.18 8.97 -12.58
CA GLY A 187 8.28 8.83 -14.03
C GLY A 187 8.22 7.39 -14.48
N GLU A 188 8.97 6.49 -13.83
CA GLU A 188 8.90 5.04 -14.12
C GLU A 188 7.54 4.45 -13.73
N ALA A 189 6.99 4.82 -12.58
CA ALA A 189 5.66 4.38 -12.16
C ALA A 189 4.57 4.76 -13.19
N ILE A 190 4.62 5.99 -13.73
CA ILE A 190 3.68 6.46 -14.76
C ILE A 190 3.86 5.71 -16.09
N LYS A 191 5.09 5.42 -16.51
CA LYS A 191 5.33 4.60 -17.71
C LYS A 191 4.69 3.22 -17.59
N LEU A 192 4.77 2.61 -16.41
CA LEU A 192 4.21 1.29 -16.14
C LEU A 192 2.69 1.32 -15.91
N ASN A 193 2.17 2.38 -15.30
CA ASN A 193 0.72 2.59 -15.07
C ASN A 193 0.31 4.04 -15.35
N PRO A 194 0.03 4.40 -16.62
CA PRO A 194 -0.30 5.77 -17.00
C PRO A 194 -1.71 6.24 -16.58
N LYS A 195 -2.50 5.38 -15.93
CA LYS A 195 -3.87 5.72 -15.48
C LYS A 195 -3.98 6.03 -13.99
N ASN A 196 -2.86 6.12 -13.28
CA ASN A 196 -2.86 6.40 -11.85
C ASN A 196 -2.76 7.92 -11.59
N ALA A 197 -3.88 8.56 -11.30
CA ALA A 197 -3.97 10.00 -11.01
C ALA A 197 -3.09 10.42 -9.81
N GLU A 198 -2.98 9.55 -8.79
CA GLU A 198 -2.20 9.84 -7.59
C GLU A 198 -0.71 9.96 -7.91
N THR A 199 -0.18 9.12 -8.80
CA THR A 199 1.23 9.18 -9.19
C THR A 199 1.56 10.48 -9.93
N PHE A 200 0.68 10.94 -10.84
CA PHE A 200 0.84 12.26 -11.47
C PHE A 200 0.80 13.38 -10.44
N ASN A 201 -0.19 13.38 -9.54
CA ASN A 201 -0.26 14.38 -8.46
C ASN A 201 1.00 14.38 -7.58
N ASN A 202 1.55 13.20 -7.26
CA ASN A 202 2.75 13.09 -6.44
C ASN A 202 4.00 13.60 -7.18
N ARG A 203 4.12 13.33 -8.49
CA ARG A 203 5.21 13.89 -9.31
C ARG A 203 5.09 15.40 -9.46
N ALA A 204 3.87 15.91 -9.65
CA ALA A 204 3.60 17.35 -9.66
C ALA A 204 4.03 18.02 -8.36
N ASN A 205 3.73 17.40 -7.21
CA ASN A 205 4.20 17.90 -5.91
C ASN A 205 5.75 17.95 -5.84
N ALA A 206 6.44 16.94 -6.36
CA ALA A 206 7.91 16.93 -6.41
C ALA A 206 8.47 18.01 -7.35
N TYR A 207 7.87 18.19 -8.55
CA TYR A 207 8.22 19.29 -9.44
C TYR A 207 8.01 20.67 -8.79
N SER A 208 6.91 20.82 -8.04
CA SER A 208 6.62 22.05 -7.31
C SER A 208 7.73 22.41 -6.29
N LEU A 209 8.24 21.40 -5.57
CA LEU A 209 9.33 21.58 -4.61
C LEU A 209 10.66 21.94 -5.29
N LEU A 210 10.83 21.52 -6.54
CA LEU A 210 11.97 21.90 -7.38
C LEU A 210 11.81 23.26 -8.09
N GLY A 211 10.68 23.97 -7.86
CA GLY A 211 10.38 25.21 -8.58
C GLY A 211 9.99 25.03 -10.05
N LYS A 212 9.82 23.79 -10.52
CA LYS A 212 9.47 23.43 -11.91
C LYS A 212 7.94 23.51 -12.09
N TYR A 213 7.41 24.73 -12.00
CA TYR A 213 5.95 24.96 -11.91
C TYR A 213 5.19 24.57 -13.18
N GLU A 214 5.78 24.74 -14.36
CA GLU A 214 5.17 24.37 -15.64
C GLU A 214 4.97 22.86 -15.73
N GLN A 215 5.97 22.07 -15.31
CA GLN A 215 5.89 20.62 -15.27
C GLN A 215 4.86 20.16 -14.20
N ALA A 216 4.82 20.83 -13.05
CA ALA A 216 3.86 20.54 -12.01
C ALA A 216 2.41 20.75 -12.50
N VAL A 217 2.13 21.86 -13.19
CA VAL A 217 0.79 22.13 -13.74
C VAL A 217 0.39 21.09 -14.77
N LYS A 218 1.29 20.70 -15.69
CA LYS A 218 1.03 19.64 -16.67
C LYS A 218 0.64 18.32 -16.02
N ASP A 219 1.37 17.91 -14.98
CA ASP A 219 1.07 16.68 -14.25
C ASP A 219 -0.24 16.77 -13.46
N TYR A 220 -0.55 17.92 -12.85
CA TYR A 220 -1.86 18.12 -12.21
C TYR A 220 -2.99 18.10 -13.24
N ASP A 221 -2.78 18.61 -14.45
CA ASP A 221 -3.79 18.55 -15.52
C ASP A 221 -4.09 17.11 -15.91
N GLU A 222 -3.08 16.25 -16.04
CA GLU A 222 -3.29 14.82 -16.26
C GLU A 222 -3.97 14.17 -15.07
N ALA A 223 -3.57 14.49 -13.84
CA ALA A 223 -4.21 13.97 -12.64
C ALA A 223 -5.71 14.35 -12.57
N VAL A 224 -6.08 15.59 -12.93
CA VAL A 224 -7.48 16.05 -13.00
C VAL A 224 -8.27 15.32 -14.09
N LYS A 225 -7.66 15.05 -15.26
CA LYS A 225 -8.31 14.26 -16.34
C LYS A 225 -8.64 12.85 -15.87
N LEU A 226 -7.72 12.23 -15.09
CA LEU A 226 -7.87 10.87 -14.58
C LEU A 226 -8.81 10.78 -13.38
N ASP A 227 -8.81 11.78 -12.50
CA ASP A 227 -9.67 11.86 -11.31
C ASP A 227 -10.23 13.29 -11.12
N SER A 228 -11.28 13.60 -11.90
CA SER A 228 -11.93 14.91 -11.89
C SER A 228 -12.75 15.22 -10.64
N LYS A 229 -12.91 14.24 -9.73
CA LYS A 229 -13.67 14.42 -8.49
C LYS A 229 -12.79 14.64 -7.26
N ASN A 230 -11.49 14.69 -7.42
CA ASN A 230 -10.54 14.85 -6.32
C ASN A 230 -10.22 16.32 -6.06
N GLY A 231 -10.91 16.93 -5.11
CA GLY A 231 -10.74 18.35 -4.76
C GLY A 231 -9.30 18.72 -4.37
N ARG A 232 -8.52 17.76 -3.83
CA ARG A 232 -7.12 18.01 -3.44
C ARG A 232 -6.21 18.28 -4.64
N ILE A 233 -6.46 17.64 -5.79
CA ILE A 233 -5.66 17.87 -7.00
C ILE A 233 -5.88 19.31 -7.48
N TYR A 234 -7.13 19.77 -7.52
CA TYR A 234 -7.44 21.17 -7.86
C TYR A 234 -6.81 22.14 -6.87
N ALA A 235 -6.91 21.88 -5.57
CA ALA A 235 -6.28 22.70 -4.54
C ALA A 235 -4.77 22.83 -4.73
N ASN A 236 -4.09 21.72 -5.06
CA ASN A 236 -2.65 21.71 -5.31
C ASN A 236 -2.30 22.46 -6.59
N ARG A 237 -3.04 22.23 -7.70
CA ARG A 237 -2.84 22.94 -8.97
C ARG A 237 -3.06 24.44 -8.81
N GLY A 238 -4.14 24.84 -8.13
CA GLY A 238 -4.42 26.24 -7.84
C GLY A 238 -3.31 26.93 -7.05
N ALA A 239 -2.75 26.24 -6.05
CA ALA A 239 -1.61 26.76 -5.28
C ALA A 239 -0.38 27.02 -6.16
N ILE A 240 -0.12 26.17 -7.18
CA ILE A 240 0.99 26.38 -8.11
C ILE A 240 0.68 27.51 -9.09
N LYS A 241 -0.55 27.59 -9.63
CA LYS A 241 -0.98 28.69 -10.48
C LYS A 241 -0.88 30.03 -9.75
N LEU A 242 -1.19 30.06 -8.45
CA LEU A 242 -1.01 31.25 -7.63
C LEU A 242 0.47 31.69 -7.57
N ARG A 243 1.41 30.73 -7.40
CA ARG A 243 2.86 31.01 -7.45
C ARG A 243 3.32 31.53 -8.83
N GLN A 244 2.63 31.12 -9.89
CA GLN A 244 2.84 31.64 -11.24
C GLN A 244 2.14 32.98 -11.49
N LYS A 245 1.52 33.60 -10.48
CA LYS A 245 0.72 34.83 -10.58
C LYS A 245 -0.52 34.71 -11.49
N LYS A 246 -1.00 33.50 -11.77
CA LYS A 246 -2.23 33.20 -12.53
C LYS A 246 -3.43 33.18 -11.57
N ILE A 247 -3.76 34.35 -11.04
CA ILE A 247 -4.66 34.51 -9.90
C ILE A 247 -6.08 33.97 -10.21
N GLU A 248 -6.66 34.37 -11.35
CA GLU A 248 -8.01 33.96 -11.75
C GLU A 248 -8.12 32.45 -11.94
N GLU A 249 -7.13 31.84 -12.58
CA GLU A 249 -7.08 30.39 -12.77
C GLU A 249 -6.93 29.66 -11.43
N ALA A 250 -6.13 30.21 -10.51
CA ALA A 250 -5.97 29.64 -9.16
C ALA A 250 -7.28 29.69 -8.38
N HIS A 251 -7.99 30.80 -8.41
CA HIS A 251 -9.30 30.97 -7.74
C HIS A 251 -10.35 30.02 -8.32
N LYS A 252 -10.36 29.81 -9.65
CA LYS A 252 -11.25 28.83 -10.29
C LYS A 252 -10.98 27.43 -9.75
N ASP A 253 -9.70 27.03 -9.66
CA ASP A 253 -9.30 25.73 -9.11
C ASP A 253 -9.67 25.60 -7.63
N PHE A 254 -9.45 26.65 -6.80
CA PHE A 254 -9.85 26.63 -5.39
C PHE A 254 -11.36 26.54 -5.19
N LYS A 255 -12.15 27.25 -5.99
CA LYS A 255 -13.61 27.14 -5.97
C LYS A 255 -14.07 25.71 -6.28
N THR A 256 -13.50 25.10 -7.33
CA THR A 256 -13.77 23.69 -7.66
C THR A 256 -13.35 22.75 -6.53
N ALA A 257 -12.16 22.97 -5.94
CA ALA A 257 -11.68 22.19 -4.81
C ALA A 257 -12.64 22.21 -3.61
N LEU A 258 -13.16 23.40 -3.27
CA LEU A 258 -14.11 23.58 -2.15
C LEU A 258 -15.49 22.97 -2.43
N GLN A 259 -15.94 22.97 -3.69
CA GLN A 259 -17.19 22.29 -4.09
C GLN A 259 -17.05 20.75 -3.95
N LEU A 260 -15.89 20.21 -4.28
CA LEU A 260 -15.62 18.75 -4.23
C LEU A 260 -15.25 18.28 -2.82
N ASP A 261 -14.53 19.09 -2.06
CA ASP A 261 -14.07 18.78 -0.69
C ASP A 261 -14.15 20.04 0.20
N PRO A 262 -15.29 20.28 0.86
CA PRO A 262 -15.47 21.44 1.75
C PRO A 262 -14.48 21.47 2.94
N THR A 263 -13.87 20.33 3.29
CA THR A 263 -12.88 20.27 4.39
C THR A 263 -11.60 21.04 4.09
N LEU A 264 -11.37 21.39 2.83
CA LEU A 264 -10.23 22.20 2.38
C LEU A 264 -10.37 23.69 2.71
N LYS A 265 -11.54 24.13 3.20
CA LYS A 265 -11.86 25.54 3.45
C LYS A 265 -10.79 26.27 4.26
N THR A 266 -10.45 25.76 5.43
CA THR A 266 -9.46 26.37 6.32
C THR A 266 -8.08 26.56 5.67
N ARG A 267 -7.72 25.67 4.73
CA ARG A 267 -6.46 25.74 3.99
C ARG A 267 -6.51 26.73 2.84
N LEU A 268 -7.65 26.86 2.15
CA LEU A 268 -7.75 27.59 0.89
C LEU A 268 -8.22 29.04 1.06
N GLU A 269 -9.07 29.34 2.04
CA GLU A 269 -9.53 30.73 2.28
C GLU A 269 -8.38 31.73 2.46
N PRO A 270 -7.33 31.46 3.26
CA PRO A 270 -6.20 32.38 3.36
C PRO A 270 -5.47 32.61 2.03
N LEU A 271 -5.39 31.60 1.17
CA LEU A 271 -4.76 31.70 -0.15
C LEU A 271 -5.61 32.53 -1.14
N MET A 272 -6.93 32.51 -0.99
CA MET A 272 -7.85 33.30 -1.79
C MET A 272 -7.93 34.75 -1.33
N ALA A 273 -7.80 35.01 -0.03
CA ALA A 273 -7.89 36.35 0.57
C ALA A 273 -6.58 37.15 0.46
N ALA A 274 -5.42 36.48 0.39
CA ALA A 274 -4.10 37.11 0.41
C ALA A 274 -3.70 37.84 -0.91
N GLN A 275 -4.60 37.93 -1.92
CA GLN A 275 -4.32 38.55 -3.20
C GLN A 275 -5.14 39.86 -3.36
N PRO A 276 -4.52 40.95 -3.85
CA PRO A 276 -5.28 42.17 -4.14
C PRO A 276 -6.37 41.89 -5.17
N SER A 277 -7.57 42.40 -4.91
CA SER A 277 -8.66 42.37 -5.87
C SER A 277 -8.20 42.96 -7.20
N PRO A 278 -8.52 42.36 -8.36
CA PRO A 278 -8.21 42.97 -9.65
C PRO A 278 -8.95 44.28 -9.76
N GLY A 279 -8.28 45.42 -9.49
CA GLY A 279 -8.89 46.73 -9.53
C GLY A 279 -8.19 47.84 -8.77
N GLN A 280 -7.06 47.57 -8.11
CA GLN A 280 -6.24 48.61 -7.46
C GLN A 280 -4.80 48.57 -8.01
N GLN A 281 -4.65 49.00 -9.24
CA GLN A 281 -3.42 49.57 -9.80
C GLN A 281 -3.77 50.79 -10.64
#